data_3ce936638741ce7f4cc5df5c38402a20
#
_entry.id   3ce936638741ce7f4cc5df5c38402a20
#
_cell.length_a   1.000
_cell.length_b   1.000
_cell.length_c   1.000
_cell.angle_alpha   90.00
_cell.angle_beta   90.00
_cell.angle_gamma   90.00
#
_symmetry.space_group_name_H-M   'P 1'
#
loop_
_entity.id
_entity.type
_entity.pdbx_description
1 polymer ?
#
loop_
_entity_poly.entity_id
_entity_poly.type
_entity_poly.pdbx_seq_one_letter_code
_entity_poly.pdbx_strand_id
1 'polypeptide(L)'
;MSTLLRPISKAIAAVCAATTLLFSPAAHANSSANTAADVTAPVREAQAETLANGDERFRELFASWTSIEGAKSTPQSEPVPVFERPTVSVPSLTPVNGARMTSNFGMRNHPVRGGRRMHKGVDLAAPTGTPVYATANGIVELARWGRGYGLYIKLDHGAELETRYAHLSRLAVAAGDRVEKGEVIGYVGSTGWSTGPHLHYEVRVDGVAVNPVHYMVADRQETRVVEAESKILPGRRRVGAGGE
;
A
#
# COMPACT_ATOMS: atom_id res chain seq x y z
N MET A 1 33.31 49.57 36.13
CA MET A 1 33.15 50.44 34.96
C MET A 1 32.10 49.74 34.10
N SER A 2 30.88 50.10 34.32
CA SER A 2 30.03 51.10 33.64
C SER A 2 29.54 50.58 32.32
N THR A 3 28.25 50.19 32.39
CA THR A 3 27.07 50.78 31.67
C THR A 3 27.01 50.44 30.18
N LEU A 4 25.90 50.01 29.60
CA LEU A 4 24.61 50.66 29.47
C LEU A 4 23.52 49.67 28.94
N LEU A 5 22.40 49.67 29.63
CA LEU A 5 21.08 49.30 29.13
C LEU A 5 20.64 50.20 27.97
N ARG A 6 19.85 49.67 27.04
CA ARG A 6 18.71 50.41 26.50
C ARG A 6 17.62 49.47 25.95
N PRO A 7 16.37 49.60 26.42
CA PRO A 7 15.19 49.05 25.80
C PRO A 7 14.59 50.06 24.82
N ILE A 8 14.01 49.58 23.72
CA ILE A 8 13.10 50.39 22.90
C ILE A 8 11.77 49.64 22.78
N SER A 9 10.88 50.06 23.65
CA SER A 9 9.46 49.96 23.54
C SER A 9 8.94 50.96 22.51
N LYS A 10 8.10 50.61 21.59
CA LYS A 10 7.09 51.49 20.99
C LYS A 10 5.86 50.71 20.62
N ALA A 11 4.88 50.91 21.47
CA ALA A 11 3.46 50.72 21.19
C ALA A 11 3.00 51.73 20.12
N ILE A 12 2.13 51.32 19.25
CA ILE A 12 1.22 52.21 18.54
C ILE A 12 -0.20 51.67 18.71
N ALA A 13 -1.00 52.50 19.30
CA ALA A 13 -2.41 52.29 19.65
C ALA A 13 -3.33 52.49 18.45
N ALA A 14 -4.40 51.74 18.48
CA ALA A 14 -5.80 52.07 18.28
C ALA A 14 -6.19 53.17 17.27
N VAL A 15 -7.11 52.82 16.37
CA VAL A 15 -8.29 53.67 16.10
C VAL A 15 -9.48 52.76 15.84
N CYS A 16 -10.47 52.90 16.73
CA CYS A 16 -11.86 52.48 16.60
C CYS A 16 -12.58 53.25 15.49
N ALA A 17 -13.41 52.61 14.74
CA ALA A 17 -14.62 53.28 14.22
C ALA A 17 -15.74 52.23 14.13
N ALA A 18 -16.63 52.29 15.09
CA ALA A 18 -17.94 51.64 15.10
C ALA A 18 -18.87 52.39 14.15
N THR A 19 -19.53 51.68 13.26
CA THR A 19 -20.79 52.13 12.66
C THR A 19 -21.75 50.95 12.65
N THR A 20 -22.62 50.96 13.64
CA THR A 20 -23.84 50.20 13.72
C THR A 20 -24.82 50.73 12.71
N LEU A 21 -25.26 49.96 11.76
CA LEU A 21 -26.47 50.18 10.99
C LEU A 21 -27.41 48.99 11.19
N LEU A 22 -28.38 49.20 12.05
CA LEU A 22 -29.57 48.38 12.21
C LEU A 22 -30.43 48.53 10.96
N PHE A 23 -30.57 47.49 10.18
CA PHE A 23 -31.65 47.33 9.22
C PHE A 23 -32.41 46.05 9.54
N SER A 24 -33.59 46.21 10.12
CA SER A 24 -34.62 45.19 10.11
C SER A 24 -35.30 45.20 8.75
N PRO A 25 -35.46 44.08 8.07
CA PRO A 25 -36.49 43.94 7.08
C PRO A 25 -37.72 43.26 7.70
N ALA A 26 -38.82 43.91 7.54
CA ALA A 26 -40.15 43.44 7.86
C ALA A 26 -40.50 42.13 7.17
N ALA A 27 -41.08 41.21 7.93
CA ALA A 27 -41.73 40.03 7.41
C ALA A 27 -42.90 40.43 6.49
N HIS A 28 -42.76 40.21 5.20
CA HIS A 28 -43.88 40.13 4.28
C HIS A 28 -44.22 38.65 4.10
N ALA A 29 -45.30 38.25 4.80
CA ALA A 29 -45.99 37.03 4.46
C ALA A 29 -46.64 37.24 3.09
N ASN A 30 -46.10 36.63 2.07
CA ASN A 30 -46.73 36.53 0.76
C ASN A 30 -47.33 35.12 0.63
N SER A 31 -48.62 35.04 0.88
CA SER A 31 -49.44 33.90 0.50
C SER A 31 -49.62 33.93 -1.01
N SER A 32 -48.88 33.12 -1.73
CA SER A 32 -49.11 32.90 -3.15
C SER A 32 -49.13 31.42 -3.44
N ALA A 33 -50.34 30.99 -3.68
CA ALA A 33 -50.74 29.90 -4.59
C ALA A 33 -49.69 28.85 -5.00
N ASN A 34 -50.03 27.62 -4.70
CA ASN A 34 -49.55 26.39 -5.27
C ASN A 34 -49.47 26.46 -6.81
N THR A 35 -48.31 26.75 -7.33
CA THR A 35 -47.86 26.23 -8.60
C THR A 35 -46.63 25.38 -8.28
N ALA A 36 -46.89 24.11 -8.07
CA ALA A 36 -45.81 23.11 -8.05
C ALA A 36 -45.19 23.16 -9.45
N ALA A 37 -44.12 23.95 -9.59
CA ALA A 37 -43.26 23.84 -10.76
C ALA A 37 -42.68 22.42 -10.69
N ASP A 38 -43.00 21.59 -11.65
CA ASP A 38 -42.47 20.25 -11.80
C ASP A 38 -40.96 20.37 -12.12
N VAL A 39 -40.14 20.36 -11.05
CA VAL A 39 -38.67 20.39 -11.17
C VAL A 39 -38.08 19.14 -11.82
N THR A 40 -38.94 18.17 -12.13
CA THR A 40 -38.50 16.94 -12.81
C THR A 40 -38.59 17.01 -14.34
N ALA A 41 -39.30 18.02 -14.88
CA ALA A 41 -39.47 18.22 -16.31
C ALA A 41 -38.12 18.35 -17.07
N PRO A 42 -37.15 19.20 -16.64
CA PRO A 42 -35.86 19.31 -17.36
C PRO A 42 -35.03 18.07 -17.27
N VAL A 43 -35.16 17.25 -16.20
CA VAL A 43 -34.43 15.98 -16.07
C VAL A 43 -35.01 14.90 -16.98
N ARG A 44 -36.34 14.88 -17.15
CA ARG A 44 -37.00 13.95 -18.09
C ARG A 44 -36.70 14.30 -19.54
N GLU A 45 -36.64 15.58 -19.91
CA GLU A 45 -36.26 16.00 -21.26
C GLU A 45 -34.81 15.61 -21.59
N ALA A 46 -33.86 15.88 -20.66
CA ALA A 46 -32.45 15.50 -20.82
C ALA A 46 -32.26 13.97 -20.89
N GLN A 47 -33.05 13.19 -20.16
CA GLN A 47 -32.98 11.73 -20.24
C GLN A 47 -33.60 11.19 -21.54
N ALA A 48 -34.65 11.82 -22.07
CA ALA A 48 -35.26 11.42 -23.34
C ALA A 48 -34.35 11.72 -24.54
N GLU A 49 -33.64 12.87 -24.53
CA GLU A 49 -32.66 13.18 -25.57
C GLU A 49 -31.41 12.27 -25.54
N THR A 50 -30.95 11.89 -24.33
CA THR A 50 -29.79 10.98 -24.21
C THR A 50 -30.14 9.55 -24.63
N LEU A 51 -31.37 9.09 -24.40
CA LEU A 51 -31.81 7.77 -24.86
C LEU A 51 -32.04 7.73 -26.38
N ALA A 52 -32.60 8.78 -26.98
CA ALA A 52 -32.81 8.85 -28.44
C ALA A 52 -31.46 8.89 -29.20
N ASN A 53 -30.51 9.69 -28.74
CA ASN A 53 -29.18 9.81 -29.35
C ASN A 53 -28.28 8.59 -29.07
N GLY A 54 -28.52 7.89 -27.96
CA GLY A 54 -27.83 6.64 -27.61
C GLY A 54 -28.15 5.50 -28.57
N ASP A 55 -29.42 5.38 -28.98
CA ASP A 55 -29.87 4.33 -29.89
C ASP A 55 -29.35 4.54 -31.33
N GLU A 56 -29.28 5.78 -31.79
CA GLU A 56 -28.72 6.07 -33.12
C GLU A 56 -27.22 5.84 -33.21
N ARG A 57 -26.46 6.27 -32.22
CA ARG A 57 -25.03 5.96 -32.12
C ARG A 57 -24.75 4.47 -31.98
N PHE A 58 -25.58 3.77 -31.25
CA PHE A 58 -25.47 2.33 -31.09
C PHE A 58 -25.74 1.60 -32.42
N ARG A 59 -26.76 2.04 -33.19
CA ARG A 59 -27.04 1.51 -34.53
C ARG A 59 -25.93 1.80 -35.54
N GLU A 60 -25.33 2.98 -35.50
CA GLU A 60 -24.18 3.32 -36.36
C GLU A 60 -22.94 2.44 -36.02
N LEU A 61 -22.67 2.21 -34.74
CA LEU A 61 -21.59 1.33 -34.31
C LEU A 61 -21.82 -0.12 -34.78
N PHE A 62 -23.06 -0.62 -34.69
CA PHE A 62 -23.40 -1.96 -35.16
C PHE A 62 -23.45 -2.06 -36.68
N ALA A 63 -23.89 -1.03 -37.41
CA ALA A 63 -23.87 -0.99 -38.87
C ALA A 63 -22.43 -1.00 -39.44
N SER A 64 -21.49 -0.41 -38.73
CA SER A 64 -20.07 -0.50 -39.09
C SER A 64 -19.46 -1.88 -38.82
N TRP A 65 -19.97 -2.63 -37.84
CA TRP A 65 -19.52 -3.99 -37.53
C TRP A 65 -19.95 -5.01 -38.60
N THR A 66 -21.18 -4.91 -39.10
CA THR A 66 -21.66 -5.83 -40.15
C THR A 66 -20.91 -5.67 -41.47
N SER A 67 -20.30 -4.51 -41.72
CA SER A 67 -19.46 -4.29 -42.91
C SER A 67 -18.08 -4.96 -42.81
N ILE A 68 -17.64 -5.35 -41.65
CA ILE A 68 -16.33 -6.00 -41.41
C ILE A 68 -16.42 -7.53 -41.60
N GLU A 69 -17.60 -8.14 -41.46
CA GLU A 69 -17.79 -9.60 -41.65
C GLU A 69 -17.69 -10.04 -43.13
N GLY A 70 -17.78 -9.10 -44.11
CA GLY A 70 -17.66 -9.40 -45.56
C GLY A 70 -16.23 -9.39 -46.11
N ALA A 71 -15.24 -8.90 -45.35
CA ALA A 71 -13.85 -8.95 -45.77
C ALA A 71 -13.25 -10.29 -45.31
N LYS A 72 -12.93 -11.16 -46.30
CA LYS A 72 -12.10 -12.34 -46.03
C LYS A 72 -10.74 -11.90 -45.50
N SER A 73 -10.68 -11.61 -44.22
CA SER A 73 -9.42 -11.42 -43.50
C SER A 73 -8.89 -12.79 -43.12
N THR A 74 -7.77 -13.19 -43.74
CA THR A 74 -6.84 -14.13 -43.16
C THR A 74 -6.67 -13.75 -41.66
N PRO A 75 -6.74 -14.68 -40.72
CA PRO A 75 -6.52 -14.35 -39.32
C PRO A 75 -5.04 -14.05 -39.08
N GLN A 76 -4.64 -12.84 -39.40
CA GLN A 76 -3.43 -12.27 -38.83
C GLN A 76 -3.83 -11.85 -37.42
N SER A 77 -3.71 -12.79 -36.48
CA SER A 77 -3.88 -12.51 -35.06
C SER A 77 -2.77 -11.57 -34.64
N GLU A 78 -3.01 -10.27 -34.78
CA GLU A 78 -2.28 -9.30 -34.00
C GLU A 78 -2.42 -9.74 -32.52
N PRO A 79 -1.32 -9.88 -31.78
CA PRO A 79 -1.42 -10.26 -30.39
C PRO A 79 -2.21 -9.15 -29.68
N VAL A 80 -3.45 -9.46 -29.28
CA VAL A 80 -4.25 -8.59 -28.43
C VAL A 80 -3.35 -8.24 -27.25
N PRO A 81 -3.13 -6.95 -26.93
CA PRO A 81 -2.32 -6.61 -25.78
C PRO A 81 -2.96 -7.26 -24.56
N VAL A 82 -2.31 -8.29 -24.05
CA VAL A 82 -2.68 -8.91 -22.80
C VAL A 82 -2.44 -7.83 -21.75
N PHE A 83 -3.50 -7.16 -21.32
CA PHE A 83 -3.46 -6.34 -20.13
C PHE A 83 -3.15 -7.30 -18.97
N GLU A 84 -1.86 -7.48 -18.70
CA GLU A 84 -1.44 -8.15 -17.47
C GLU A 84 -2.04 -7.34 -16.33
N ARG A 85 -3.06 -7.91 -15.69
CA ARG A 85 -3.58 -7.33 -14.45
C ARG A 85 -2.39 -7.24 -13.50
N PRO A 86 -2.12 -6.08 -12.89
CA PRO A 86 -1.04 -5.98 -11.92
C PRO A 86 -1.27 -7.04 -10.86
N THR A 87 -0.40 -8.04 -10.84
CA THR A 87 -0.48 -9.15 -9.88
C THR A 87 -0.04 -8.58 -8.54
N VAL A 88 -1.01 -8.37 -7.64
CA VAL A 88 -0.73 -8.00 -6.25
C VAL A 88 -0.29 -9.24 -5.51
N SER A 89 0.89 -9.21 -4.92
CA SER A 89 1.40 -10.30 -4.09
C SER A 89 1.36 -9.89 -2.63
N VAL A 90 0.44 -10.51 -1.87
CA VAL A 90 0.27 -10.18 -0.44
C VAL A 90 1.35 -10.86 0.40
N PRO A 91 2.08 -10.10 1.28
CA PRO A 91 3.04 -10.69 2.20
C PRO A 91 2.37 -11.76 3.09
N SER A 92 2.99 -12.93 3.17
CA SER A 92 2.43 -14.07 3.90
C SER A 92 3.51 -14.98 4.50
N LEU A 93 4.74 -14.48 4.65
CA LEU A 93 5.87 -15.20 5.20
C LEU A 93 6.52 -14.41 6.35
N THR A 94 7.03 -15.11 7.37
CA THR A 94 7.92 -14.50 8.37
C THR A 94 9.28 -14.23 7.73
N PRO A 95 9.76 -12.96 7.71
CA PRO A 95 10.96 -12.60 6.95
C PRO A 95 12.27 -13.14 7.51
N VAL A 96 12.29 -13.67 8.73
CA VAL A 96 13.47 -14.30 9.36
C VAL A 96 13.04 -15.55 10.11
N ASN A 97 13.54 -16.69 9.72
CA ASN A 97 13.23 -17.97 10.37
C ASN A 97 13.79 -18.03 11.81
N GLY A 98 12.99 -18.51 12.74
CA GLY A 98 13.37 -18.68 14.15
C GLY A 98 13.64 -17.39 14.92
N ALA A 99 13.37 -16.21 14.34
CA ALA A 99 13.54 -14.94 15.02
C ALA A 99 12.49 -14.75 16.13
N ARG A 100 12.91 -14.11 17.21
CA ARG A 100 12.01 -13.71 18.31
C ARG A 100 11.56 -12.27 18.09
N MET A 101 10.26 -12.03 18.12
CA MET A 101 9.74 -10.66 18.11
C MET A 101 10.08 -9.96 19.43
N THR A 102 10.80 -8.86 19.36
CA THR A 102 11.26 -8.07 20.52
C THR A 102 10.55 -6.74 20.66
N SER A 103 9.93 -6.24 19.59
CA SER A 103 9.15 -5.01 19.65
C SER A 103 7.99 -5.03 18.64
N ASN A 104 6.83 -4.61 19.14
CA ASN A 104 5.59 -4.57 18.38
C ASN A 104 5.43 -3.23 17.62
N PHE A 105 4.54 -3.23 16.63
CA PHE A 105 4.02 -2.06 15.96
C PHE A 105 3.27 -1.15 16.94
N GLY A 106 3.38 0.17 16.79
CA GLY A 106 2.59 1.15 17.56
C GLY A 106 3.43 2.15 18.35
N MET A 107 2.76 2.93 19.19
CA MET A 107 3.38 3.98 19.99
C MET A 107 4.23 3.40 21.11
N ARG A 108 5.55 3.70 21.12
CA ARG A 108 6.48 3.27 22.16
C ARG A 108 7.52 4.35 22.49
N ASN A 109 8.22 4.20 23.61
CA ASN A 109 9.42 5.00 23.87
C ASN A 109 10.53 4.54 22.90
N HIS A 110 11.09 5.50 22.14
CA HIS A 110 12.12 5.18 21.15
C HIS A 110 13.47 4.90 21.86
N PRO A 111 14.08 3.70 21.66
CA PRO A 111 15.23 3.27 22.46
C PRO A 111 16.51 4.09 22.24
N VAL A 112 16.69 4.66 21.05
CA VAL A 112 17.90 5.44 20.70
C VAL A 112 17.68 6.95 20.83
N ARG A 113 16.50 7.46 20.38
CA ARG A 113 16.24 8.90 20.30
C ARG A 113 15.44 9.45 21.48
N GLY A 114 14.94 8.58 22.33
CA GLY A 114 14.05 8.96 23.43
C GLY A 114 12.68 9.49 22.98
N GLY A 115 11.78 9.67 23.94
CA GLY A 115 10.42 10.15 23.73
C GLY A 115 9.49 9.13 23.09
N ARG A 116 8.18 9.39 23.18
CA ARG A 116 7.13 8.54 22.56
C ARG A 116 7.11 8.76 21.05
N ARG A 117 7.27 7.67 20.32
CA ARG A 117 7.27 7.67 18.85
C ARG A 117 6.51 6.46 18.32
N MET A 118 5.93 6.63 17.13
CA MET A 118 5.32 5.54 16.40
C MET A 118 6.40 4.59 15.87
N HIS A 119 6.33 3.32 16.25
CA HIS A 119 7.09 2.23 15.66
C HIS A 119 6.31 1.71 14.46
N LYS A 120 6.85 1.92 13.26
CA LYS A 120 6.16 1.69 11.97
C LYS A 120 6.22 0.23 11.52
N GLY A 121 6.86 -0.65 12.31
CA GLY A 121 7.06 -2.04 11.98
C GLY A 121 7.11 -2.92 13.22
N VAL A 122 7.71 -4.09 13.07
CA VAL A 122 8.06 -5.00 14.16
C VAL A 122 9.57 -5.24 14.14
N ASP A 123 10.15 -5.50 15.32
CA ASP A 123 11.57 -5.84 15.44
C ASP A 123 11.70 -7.35 15.75
N LEU A 124 12.44 -8.04 14.89
CA LEU A 124 12.70 -9.49 14.93
C LEU A 124 14.16 -9.73 15.27
N ALA A 125 14.45 -10.11 16.51
CA ALA A 125 15.81 -10.37 16.97
C ALA A 125 16.32 -11.69 16.39
N ALA A 126 17.49 -11.62 15.74
CA ALA A 126 18.24 -12.75 15.23
C ALA A 126 19.72 -12.38 15.13
N PRO A 127 20.64 -13.34 15.15
CA PRO A 127 22.07 -13.08 15.00
C PRO A 127 22.41 -12.33 13.70
N THR A 128 23.44 -11.50 13.75
CA THR A 128 23.96 -10.84 12.54
C THR A 128 24.36 -11.92 11.51
N GLY A 129 23.97 -11.70 10.25
CA GLY A 129 24.23 -12.65 9.15
C GLY A 129 23.12 -13.69 8.96
N THR A 130 22.07 -13.74 9.80
CA THR A 130 20.91 -14.58 9.55
C THR A 130 20.23 -14.15 8.25
N PRO A 131 19.85 -15.07 7.34
CA PRO A 131 19.16 -14.74 6.10
C PRO A 131 17.83 -14.04 6.33
N VAL A 132 17.55 -13.06 5.50
CA VAL A 132 16.27 -12.32 5.44
C VAL A 132 15.62 -12.65 4.12
N TYR A 133 14.35 -13.05 4.17
CA TYR A 133 13.58 -13.53 3.03
C TYR A 133 12.51 -12.53 2.61
N ALA A 134 12.26 -12.44 1.30
CA ALA A 134 11.13 -11.71 0.75
C ALA A 134 9.81 -12.35 1.21
N THR A 135 8.90 -11.55 1.75
CA THR A 135 7.63 -12.05 2.31
C THR A 135 6.54 -12.25 1.26
N ALA A 136 6.75 -11.74 0.05
CA ALA A 136 5.90 -11.87 -1.13
C ALA A 136 6.74 -11.67 -2.40
N ASN A 137 6.19 -12.03 -3.57
CA ASN A 137 6.79 -11.68 -4.85
C ASN A 137 6.77 -10.16 -5.03
N GLY A 138 7.77 -9.59 -5.71
CA GLY A 138 7.81 -8.16 -5.92
C GLY A 138 9.01 -7.68 -6.73
N ILE A 139 9.13 -6.36 -6.81
CA ILE A 139 10.26 -5.68 -7.43
C ILE A 139 10.99 -4.89 -6.34
N VAL A 140 12.29 -4.96 -6.34
CA VAL A 140 13.14 -4.15 -5.45
C VAL A 140 13.09 -2.70 -5.88
N GLU A 141 12.37 -1.87 -5.15
CA GLU A 141 12.31 -0.43 -5.43
C GLU A 141 13.57 0.28 -4.92
N LEU A 142 14.05 -0.11 -3.74
CA LEU A 142 15.25 0.46 -3.12
C LEU A 142 16.07 -0.64 -2.42
N ALA A 143 17.39 -0.60 -2.61
CA ALA A 143 18.35 -1.42 -1.89
C ALA A 143 19.60 -0.56 -1.60
N ARG A 144 19.57 0.20 -0.46
CA ARG A 144 20.60 1.20 -0.16
C ARG A 144 20.65 1.58 1.32
N TRP A 145 21.57 2.49 1.67
CA TRP A 145 21.59 3.11 2.98
C TRP A 145 20.46 4.15 3.12
N GLY A 146 19.73 4.11 4.24
CA GLY A 146 18.69 5.05 4.60
C GLY A 146 18.93 5.66 6.01
N ARG A 147 18.61 6.95 6.17
CA ARG A 147 18.75 7.62 7.46
C ARG A 147 17.86 6.94 8.51
N GLY A 148 18.50 6.39 9.54
CA GLY A 148 17.82 5.67 10.63
C GLY A 148 17.64 4.19 10.34
N TYR A 149 17.27 3.78 9.12
CA TYR A 149 17.11 2.39 8.72
C TYR A 149 18.43 1.62 8.55
N GLY A 150 19.57 2.35 8.38
CA GLY A 150 20.83 1.72 7.99
C GLY A 150 20.75 1.15 6.58
N LEU A 151 21.36 -0.01 6.32
CA LEU A 151 21.13 -0.75 5.08
C LEU A 151 19.71 -1.29 5.09
N TYR A 152 18.93 -0.97 4.04
CA TYR A 152 17.54 -1.41 3.95
C TYR A 152 17.12 -1.69 2.52
N ILE A 153 16.11 -2.55 2.40
CA ILE A 153 15.45 -2.92 1.16
C ILE A 153 13.99 -2.47 1.25
N LYS A 154 13.46 -1.96 0.14
CA LYS A 154 12.04 -1.70 -0.09
C LYS A 154 11.60 -2.54 -1.27
N LEU A 155 10.58 -3.38 -1.09
CA LEU A 155 9.94 -4.15 -2.15
C LEU A 155 8.58 -3.54 -2.46
N ASP A 156 8.27 -3.43 -3.74
CA ASP A 156 6.94 -3.14 -4.28
C ASP A 156 6.27 -4.47 -4.69
N HIS A 157 5.06 -4.69 -4.17
CA HIS A 157 4.26 -5.90 -4.40
C HIS A 157 3.05 -5.66 -5.31
N GLY A 158 2.93 -4.44 -5.87
CA GLY A 158 1.78 -3.98 -6.65
C GLY A 158 0.65 -3.42 -5.77
N ALA A 159 -0.27 -2.65 -6.40
CA ALA A 159 -1.40 -1.97 -5.76
C ALA A 159 -1.02 -1.20 -4.48
N GLU A 160 0.08 -0.44 -4.53
CA GLU A 160 0.60 0.38 -3.44
C GLU A 160 0.92 -0.40 -2.14
N LEU A 161 1.07 -1.72 -2.26
CA LEU A 161 1.52 -2.58 -1.17
C LEU A 161 3.04 -2.71 -1.22
N GLU A 162 3.71 -2.28 -0.15
CA GLU A 162 5.15 -2.34 -0.02
C GLU A 162 5.60 -3.00 1.29
N THR A 163 6.80 -3.61 1.28
CA THR A 163 7.47 -4.07 2.49
C THR A 163 8.86 -3.45 2.61
N ARG A 164 9.32 -3.27 3.86
CA ARG A 164 10.64 -2.73 4.17
C ARG A 164 11.38 -3.62 5.15
N TYR A 165 12.66 -3.82 4.87
CA TYR A 165 13.58 -4.67 5.63
C TYR A 165 14.80 -3.84 5.99
N ALA A 166 14.97 -3.50 7.26
CA ALA A 166 15.99 -2.54 7.70
C ALA A 166 16.98 -3.13 8.71
N HIS A 167 18.00 -2.34 9.03
CA HIS A 167 19.14 -2.66 9.91
C HIS A 167 20.00 -3.82 9.38
N LEU A 168 19.98 -4.06 8.07
CA LEU A 168 20.69 -5.14 7.43
C LEU A 168 22.21 -4.98 7.55
N SER A 169 22.94 -6.11 7.58
CA SER A 169 24.41 -6.13 7.50
C SER A 169 24.91 -6.16 6.06
N ARG A 170 24.13 -6.78 5.16
CA ARG A 170 24.45 -6.92 3.74
C ARG A 170 23.16 -7.07 2.93
N LEU A 171 23.18 -6.52 1.73
CA LEU A 171 22.14 -6.68 0.71
C LEU A 171 22.51 -7.86 -0.19
N ALA A 172 21.54 -8.66 -0.62
CA ALA A 172 21.71 -9.74 -1.59
C ALA A 172 21.10 -9.38 -2.96
N VAL A 173 20.35 -8.28 -3.02
CA VAL A 173 19.64 -7.81 -4.22
C VAL A 173 19.91 -6.32 -4.46
N ALA A 174 19.63 -5.86 -5.68
CA ALA A 174 19.78 -4.49 -6.14
C ALA A 174 18.41 -3.91 -6.56
N ALA A 175 18.33 -2.56 -6.63
CA ALA A 175 17.13 -1.89 -7.14
C ALA A 175 16.85 -2.30 -8.60
N GLY A 176 15.61 -2.65 -8.91
CA GLY A 176 15.14 -3.15 -10.19
C GLY A 176 15.05 -4.68 -10.26
N ASP A 177 15.66 -5.42 -9.35
CA ASP A 177 15.58 -6.88 -9.33
C ASP A 177 14.14 -7.35 -9.05
N ARG A 178 13.74 -8.44 -9.71
CA ARG A 178 12.53 -9.21 -9.35
C ARG A 178 12.91 -10.22 -8.29
N VAL A 179 12.07 -10.37 -7.28
CA VAL A 179 12.24 -11.34 -6.20
C VAL A 179 10.99 -12.18 -6.03
N GLU A 180 11.18 -13.43 -5.68
CA GLU A 180 10.11 -14.35 -5.35
C GLU A 180 9.92 -14.46 -3.83
N LYS A 181 8.70 -14.79 -3.39
CA LYS A 181 8.41 -15.09 -1.98
C LYS A 181 9.35 -16.20 -1.49
N GLY A 182 10.05 -15.96 -0.38
CA GLY A 182 11.01 -16.90 0.19
C GLY A 182 12.44 -16.77 -0.36
N GLU A 183 12.69 -15.88 -1.30
CA GLU A 183 14.04 -15.59 -1.79
C GLU A 183 14.85 -14.80 -0.75
N VAL A 184 16.15 -15.10 -0.65
CA VAL A 184 17.07 -14.36 0.25
C VAL A 184 17.39 -13.00 -0.35
N ILE A 185 16.95 -11.93 0.31
CA ILE A 185 17.15 -10.55 -0.15
C ILE A 185 18.26 -9.82 0.61
N GLY A 186 18.64 -10.30 1.80
CA GLY A 186 19.66 -9.68 2.61
C GLY A 186 19.95 -10.48 3.88
N TYR A 187 20.66 -9.86 4.81
CA TYR A 187 21.08 -10.52 6.05
C TYR A 187 20.91 -9.58 7.23
N VAL A 188 20.43 -10.14 8.35
CA VAL A 188 20.25 -9.41 9.63
C VAL A 188 21.55 -8.72 10.04
N GLY A 189 21.43 -7.50 10.55
CA GLY A 189 22.53 -6.71 11.06
C GLY A 189 22.10 -5.83 12.23
N SER A 190 22.85 -4.74 12.41
CA SER A 190 22.60 -3.71 13.45
C SER A 190 22.98 -2.34 12.93
N THR A 191 22.76 -2.07 11.62
CA THR A 191 23.12 -0.80 11.00
C THR A 191 22.07 0.29 11.26
N GLY A 192 22.45 1.56 11.14
CA GLY A 192 21.53 2.69 11.40
C GLY A 192 21.22 2.90 12.88
N TRP A 193 19.96 3.22 13.21
CA TRP A 193 19.55 3.45 14.61
C TRP A 193 19.08 2.16 15.26
N SER A 194 20.02 1.30 15.58
CA SER A 194 19.81 -0.01 16.19
C SER A 194 20.50 -0.11 17.53
N THR A 195 19.95 -0.86 18.46
CA THR A 195 20.54 -1.15 19.79
C THR A 195 21.18 -2.54 19.85
N GLY A 196 21.04 -3.34 18.82
CA GLY A 196 21.58 -4.69 18.73
C GLY A 196 21.07 -5.42 17.49
N PRO A 197 21.56 -6.64 17.20
CA PRO A 197 21.21 -7.36 15.98
C PRO A 197 19.73 -7.71 15.92
N HIS A 198 19.04 -7.20 14.91
CA HIS A 198 17.63 -7.49 14.61
C HIS A 198 17.27 -7.07 13.18
N LEU A 199 16.19 -7.60 12.66
CA LEU A 199 15.50 -7.08 11.49
C LEU A 199 14.37 -6.15 11.94
N HIS A 200 14.32 -4.93 11.44
CA HIS A 200 13.13 -4.10 11.48
C HIS A 200 12.32 -4.33 10.19
N TYR A 201 11.08 -4.81 10.33
CA TYR A 201 10.20 -5.17 9.23
C TYR A 201 8.93 -4.33 9.23
N GLU A 202 8.62 -3.69 8.09
CA GLU A 202 7.40 -2.90 7.88
C GLU A 202 6.56 -3.49 6.75
N VAL A 203 5.24 -3.41 6.88
CA VAL A 203 4.26 -3.52 5.80
C VAL A 203 3.56 -2.18 5.65
N ARG A 204 3.38 -1.73 4.42
CA ARG A 204 2.72 -0.45 4.14
C ARG A 204 1.72 -0.62 3.02
N VAL A 205 0.58 0.04 3.17
CA VAL A 205 -0.50 0.14 2.18
C VAL A 205 -0.74 1.62 1.92
N ASP A 206 -0.76 2.04 0.67
CA ASP A 206 -0.90 3.45 0.26
C ASP A 206 0.12 4.37 0.99
N GLY A 207 1.37 3.90 1.15
CA GLY A 207 2.41 4.61 1.87
C GLY A 207 2.23 4.67 3.40
N VAL A 208 1.13 4.16 3.98
CA VAL A 208 0.86 4.15 5.41
C VAL A 208 1.31 2.83 6.05
N ALA A 209 2.10 2.91 7.11
CA ALA A 209 2.55 1.71 7.83
C ALA A 209 1.38 1.05 8.57
N VAL A 210 1.20 -0.24 8.35
CA VAL A 210 0.20 -1.10 9.01
C VAL A 210 0.89 -2.15 9.89
N ASN A 211 0.12 -2.81 10.78
CA ASN A 211 0.70 -3.82 11.67
C ASN A 211 1.14 -5.07 10.89
N PRO A 212 2.45 -5.37 10.80
CA PRO A 212 2.96 -6.49 10.02
C PRO A 212 2.54 -7.87 10.54
N VAL A 213 2.17 -7.99 11.81
CA VAL A 213 1.82 -9.27 12.44
C VAL A 213 0.69 -9.98 11.70
N HIS A 214 -0.27 -9.22 11.15
CA HIS A 214 -1.39 -9.77 10.38
C HIS A 214 -0.94 -10.46 9.08
N TYR A 215 0.20 -10.05 8.54
CA TYR A 215 0.79 -10.57 7.29
C TYR A 215 1.79 -11.72 7.53
N MET A 216 2.21 -11.94 8.78
CA MET A 216 3.19 -12.97 9.13
C MET A 216 2.55 -14.30 9.57
N VAL A 217 1.24 -14.33 9.76
CA VAL A 217 0.51 -15.48 10.38
C VAL A 217 0.10 -16.54 9.35
N ALA A 218 0.01 -16.20 8.06
CA ALA A 218 -0.49 -17.08 7.01
C ALA A 218 0.37 -18.36 6.81
N ASP A 219 1.67 -18.29 7.07
CA ASP A 219 2.61 -19.40 6.84
C ASP A 219 2.40 -20.59 7.80
N ARG A 220 1.80 -20.38 8.98
CA ARG A 220 1.53 -21.47 9.94
C ARG A 220 0.42 -22.43 9.48
N GLN A 221 -0.45 -22.01 8.58
CA GLN A 221 -1.55 -22.85 8.09
C GLN A 221 -1.12 -23.72 6.92
N GLU A 222 -0.29 -23.21 6.00
CA GLU A 222 0.25 -23.99 4.89
C GLU A 222 1.16 -25.11 5.39
N THR A 223 2.03 -24.84 6.37
CA THR A 223 2.91 -25.86 6.96
C THR A 223 2.10 -26.97 7.65
N ARG A 224 0.98 -26.65 8.30
CA ARG A 224 0.09 -27.64 8.93
C ARG A 224 -0.64 -28.52 7.92
N VAL A 225 -1.04 -27.97 6.78
CA VAL A 225 -1.70 -28.74 5.72
C VAL A 225 -0.73 -29.73 5.09
N VAL A 226 0.49 -29.29 4.77
CA VAL A 226 1.55 -30.17 4.20
C VAL A 226 1.96 -31.27 5.18
N GLU A 227 2.10 -30.97 6.49
CA GLU A 227 2.38 -31.98 7.50
C GLU A 227 1.21 -32.97 7.72
N ALA A 228 -0.02 -32.47 7.63
CA ALA A 228 -1.22 -33.32 7.73
C ALA A 228 -1.35 -34.26 6.52
N GLU A 229 -1.11 -33.79 5.31
CA GLU A 229 -1.11 -34.60 4.11
C GLU A 229 0.02 -35.65 4.11
N SER A 230 1.20 -35.31 4.59
CA SER A 230 2.32 -36.27 4.68
C SER A 230 2.04 -37.39 5.71
N LYS A 231 1.22 -37.12 6.74
CA LYS A 231 0.79 -38.14 7.72
C LYS A 231 -0.37 -39.04 7.23
N ILE A 232 -1.14 -38.58 6.24
CA ILE A 232 -2.32 -39.32 5.72
C ILE A 232 -1.92 -40.32 4.63
N LEU A 233 -0.71 -40.21 4.03
CA LEU A 233 -0.19 -41.13 3.05
C LEU A 233 0.97 -41.97 3.63
N PRO A 234 0.70 -43.06 4.38
CA PRO A 234 1.74 -43.97 4.80
C PRO A 234 2.19 -44.82 3.61
N GLY A 235 3.42 -44.58 3.13
CA GLY A 235 4.26 -45.57 2.51
C GLY A 235 3.68 -46.39 1.38
N ARG A 236 3.71 -45.90 0.14
CA ARG A 236 3.82 -46.80 -1.02
C ARG A 236 5.14 -47.55 -0.93
N ARG A 237 5.10 -48.80 -0.44
CA ARG A 237 6.19 -49.77 -0.58
C ARG A 237 6.58 -49.84 -2.06
N ARG A 238 7.82 -49.54 -2.36
CA ARG A 238 8.43 -49.95 -3.62
C ARG A 238 8.43 -51.48 -3.63
N VAL A 239 7.61 -52.05 -4.49
CA VAL A 239 7.71 -53.43 -4.85
C VAL A 239 8.99 -53.57 -5.64
N GLY A 240 9.99 -54.22 -5.05
CA GLY A 240 11.25 -54.57 -5.72
C GLY A 240 10.91 -55.57 -6.83
N ALA A 241 11.31 -55.25 -8.06
CA ALA A 241 11.46 -56.22 -9.11
C ALA A 241 12.70 -57.08 -8.77
N GLY A 242 12.44 -58.27 -8.23
CA GLY A 242 13.41 -59.33 -8.13
C GLY A 242 13.59 -59.93 -9.54
N GLY A 243 14.83 -60.10 -9.93
CA GLY A 243 15.23 -60.69 -11.19
C GLY A 243 15.12 -62.20 -11.19
N GLU A 244 15.04 -62.72 -12.35
CA GLU A 244 15.69 -63.93 -12.89
C GLU A 244 16.11 -63.67 -14.32
#